data_faa36bdb558c6c70d0b2a5b605fb9fca
#
_entry.id   faa36bdb558c6c70d0b2a5b605fb9fca
#
_cell.length_a   1.000
_cell.length_b   1.000
_cell.length_c   1.000
_cell.angle_alpha   90.00
_cell.angle_beta   90.00
_cell.angle_gamma   90.00
#
_symmetry.space_group_name_H-M   'P 1'
#
loop_
_entity.id
_entity.type
_entity.pdbx_description
1 polymer ?
#
loop_
_entity_poly.entity_id
_entity_poly.type
_entity_poly.pdbx_seq_one_letter_code
_entity_poly.pdbx_strand_id
1 'polypeptide(L)'
;IALNNADVNGTKVAPFANSRDFFYGSWFTTDEDWMGKFISSETRDPLPGILGYNNAVLMENSPNKTLACDGALNYINAYRTAVPVPASACEWFLPSLRELADLVDVVSTVNTKIAAAGGEELIENGGNGSRYWSSNERPGNSYVVYQHNLVSGGISTPYRSAGSTAGVFRMMLAF
;
A
#
# COMPACT_ATOMS: atom_id res chain seq x y z
N ILE A 1 4.29 -4.44 11.25
CA ILE A 1 3.15 -3.67 10.74
C ILE A 1 2.79 -2.56 11.72
N ALA A 2 2.26 -1.45 11.23
CA ALA A 2 1.77 -0.33 12.02
C ALA A 2 0.64 -0.73 12.98
N LEU A 3 0.55 -0.10 14.15
CA LEU A 3 -0.53 -0.35 15.11
C LEU A 3 -1.88 0.20 14.62
N ASN A 4 -1.85 1.32 13.91
CA ASN A 4 -3.06 1.98 13.41
C ASN A 4 -3.00 2.23 11.90
N ASN A 5 -4.15 2.38 11.28
CA ASN A 5 -4.23 2.87 9.92
C ASN A 5 -3.73 4.33 9.86
N ALA A 6 -3.12 4.70 8.76
CA ALA A 6 -2.74 6.10 8.56
C ALA A 6 -3.99 6.97 8.48
N ASP A 7 -3.92 8.14 9.09
CA ASP A 7 -5.00 9.11 9.20
C ASP A 7 -4.51 10.49 8.73
N VAL A 8 -5.27 11.11 7.87
CA VAL A 8 -5.05 12.50 7.46
C VAL A 8 -6.31 13.30 7.77
N ASN A 9 -6.24 14.16 8.77
CA ASN A 9 -7.34 15.01 9.22
C ASN A 9 -8.65 14.26 9.54
N GLY A 10 -8.55 13.12 10.21
CA GLY A 10 -9.69 12.27 10.57
C GLY A 10 -10.17 11.34 9.46
N THR A 11 -9.44 11.26 8.34
CA THR A 11 -9.79 10.42 7.21
C THR A 11 -8.79 9.25 7.08
N LYS A 12 -9.27 8.02 7.25
CA LYS A 12 -8.48 6.78 7.14
C LYS A 12 -8.67 6.03 5.83
N VAL A 13 -9.74 6.32 5.11
CA VAL A 13 -10.10 5.65 3.86
C VAL A 13 -10.11 6.69 2.75
N ALA A 14 -9.22 6.53 1.77
CA ALA A 14 -9.05 7.53 0.72
C ALA A 14 -8.64 6.91 -0.62
N PRO A 15 -8.74 7.66 -1.73
CA PRO A 15 -8.13 7.30 -3.01
C PRO A 15 -6.61 7.17 -2.89
N PHE A 16 -6.01 6.39 -3.78
CA PHE A 16 -4.54 6.24 -3.82
C PHE A 16 -3.83 7.52 -4.22
N ALA A 17 -4.39 8.24 -5.18
CA ALA A 17 -3.84 9.50 -5.69
C ALA A 17 -4.97 10.40 -6.22
N ASN A 18 -4.67 11.67 -6.42
CA ASN A 18 -5.58 12.63 -7.02
C ASN A 18 -5.45 12.73 -8.54
N SER A 19 -4.39 12.18 -9.11
CA SER A 19 -4.13 12.15 -10.55
C SER A 19 -4.13 10.71 -11.10
N ARG A 20 -4.09 10.61 -12.42
CA ARG A 20 -4.00 9.34 -13.15
C ARG A 20 -2.59 9.04 -13.65
N ASP A 21 -1.60 9.85 -13.24
CA ASP A 21 -0.22 9.68 -13.67
C ASP A 21 0.50 8.66 -12.79
N PHE A 22 1.38 7.89 -13.42
CA PHE A 22 2.23 6.97 -12.67
C PHE A 22 3.18 7.71 -11.73
N PHE A 23 3.32 7.22 -10.51
CA PHE A 23 4.44 7.61 -9.66
C PHE A 23 5.76 7.23 -10.30
N TYR A 24 5.81 6.01 -10.79
CA TYR A 24 7.04 5.45 -11.33
C TYR A 24 7.36 5.95 -12.75
N GLY A 25 6.35 6.38 -13.50
CA GLY A 25 6.54 6.97 -14.83
C GLY A 25 7.30 6.09 -15.82
N SER A 26 7.72 6.69 -16.93
CA SER A 26 8.47 5.96 -17.98
C SER A 26 9.91 5.64 -17.61
N TRP A 27 10.48 6.30 -16.60
CA TRP A 27 11.86 6.04 -16.18
C TRP A 27 12.02 4.75 -15.36
N PHE A 28 10.92 4.18 -14.91
CA PHE A 28 10.88 2.92 -14.17
C PHE A 28 10.70 1.71 -15.09
N THR A 29 10.45 1.91 -16.37
CA THR A 29 10.17 0.84 -17.34
C THR A 29 11.39 0.03 -17.76
N THR A 30 12.59 0.32 -17.22
CA THR A 30 13.81 -0.41 -17.58
C THR A 30 13.95 -1.75 -16.86
N ASP A 31 13.11 -2.05 -15.88
CA ASP A 31 13.12 -3.34 -15.20
C ASP A 31 11.83 -4.12 -15.53
N GLU A 32 11.71 -4.49 -16.80
CA GLU A 32 10.54 -5.19 -17.35
C GLU A 32 10.27 -6.53 -16.66
N ASP A 33 11.30 -7.17 -16.11
CA ASP A 33 11.22 -8.50 -15.53
C ASP A 33 10.33 -8.57 -14.28
N TRP A 34 10.36 -7.58 -13.42
CA TRP A 34 9.51 -7.61 -12.25
C TRP A 34 8.12 -7.01 -12.49
N MET A 35 8.02 -6.01 -13.40
CA MET A 35 6.75 -5.43 -13.79
C MET A 35 5.87 -6.45 -14.53
N GLY A 36 6.45 -7.24 -15.42
CA GLY A 36 5.76 -8.31 -16.14
C GLY A 36 5.21 -9.41 -15.22
N LYS A 37 5.87 -9.68 -14.11
CA LYS A 37 5.41 -10.67 -13.12
C LYS A 37 4.18 -10.25 -12.33
N PHE A 38 3.90 -8.95 -12.21
CA PHE A 38 2.71 -8.44 -11.53
C PHE A 38 1.42 -8.56 -12.34
N ILE A 39 1.51 -8.61 -13.65
CA ILE A 39 0.34 -8.48 -14.54
C ILE A 39 -0.43 -9.78 -14.64
N SER A 40 0.21 -10.92 -14.47
CA SER A 40 -0.32 -12.20 -14.94
C SER A 40 -1.07 -13.00 -13.89
N SER A 41 -1.11 -12.60 -12.62
CA SER A 41 -1.80 -13.42 -11.65
C SER A 41 -2.48 -12.62 -10.56
N GLU A 42 -3.73 -12.95 -10.42
CA GLU A 42 -4.50 -12.69 -9.21
C GLU A 42 -4.08 -13.62 -8.07
N THR A 43 -3.05 -14.44 -8.27
CA THR A 43 -2.54 -15.40 -7.31
C THR A 43 -1.23 -14.92 -6.69
N ARG A 44 -1.01 -15.32 -5.46
CA ARG A 44 0.15 -14.94 -4.63
C ARG A 44 1.50 -15.39 -5.19
N ASP A 45 1.56 -16.55 -5.80
CA ASP A 45 2.83 -17.25 -6.09
C ASP A 45 3.77 -16.56 -7.09
N PRO A 46 3.31 -15.85 -8.11
CA PRO A 46 4.20 -15.10 -8.99
C PRO A 46 4.45 -13.66 -8.55
N LEU A 47 3.95 -13.22 -7.39
CA LEU A 47 4.25 -11.87 -6.93
C LEU A 47 5.74 -11.78 -6.58
N PRO A 48 6.49 -10.84 -7.16
CA PRO A 48 7.88 -10.61 -6.78
C PRO A 48 7.95 -10.09 -5.35
N GLY A 49 8.99 -10.40 -4.71
CA GLY A 49 9.31 -10.25 -3.31
C GLY A 49 8.87 -8.98 -2.56
N ILE A 50 9.46 -8.80 -1.43
CA ILE A 50 9.23 -7.72 -0.47
C ILE A 50 9.80 -6.42 -1.04
N LEU A 51 8.98 -5.56 -1.61
CA LEU A 51 9.38 -4.36 -2.34
C LEU A 51 8.79 -3.04 -1.78
N GLY A 52 7.99 -3.11 -0.71
CA GLY A 52 7.28 -1.95 -0.19
C GLY A 52 8.18 -0.77 0.16
N TYR A 53 9.32 -1.03 0.81
CA TYR A 53 10.30 0.01 1.11
C TYR A 53 10.89 0.65 -0.15
N ASN A 54 11.34 -0.17 -1.10
CA ASN A 54 11.90 0.34 -2.36
C ASN A 54 10.86 1.14 -3.16
N ASN A 55 9.63 0.66 -3.19
CA ASN A 55 8.53 1.36 -3.84
C ASN A 55 8.26 2.73 -3.19
N ALA A 56 8.31 2.83 -1.85
CA ALA A 56 8.15 4.10 -1.16
C ALA A 56 9.27 5.09 -1.55
N VAL A 57 10.53 4.65 -1.57
CA VAL A 57 11.66 5.47 -2.01
C VAL A 57 11.47 5.95 -3.46
N LEU A 58 10.99 5.09 -4.33
CA LEU A 58 10.71 5.44 -5.73
C LEU A 58 9.57 6.46 -5.85
N MET A 59 8.47 6.28 -5.10
CA MET A 59 7.38 7.26 -5.07
C MET A 59 7.84 8.64 -4.62
N GLU A 60 8.69 8.71 -3.58
CA GLU A 60 9.23 9.97 -3.06
C GLU A 60 10.16 10.68 -4.03
N ASN A 61 10.86 9.94 -4.86
CA ASN A 61 11.77 10.47 -5.87
C ASN A 61 11.14 10.61 -7.26
N SER A 62 9.88 10.24 -7.41
CA SER A 62 9.19 10.31 -8.70
C SER A 62 9.07 11.75 -9.20
N PRO A 63 9.34 12.00 -10.49
CA PRO A 63 9.05 13.30 -11.10
C PRO A 63 7.56 13.63 -11.09
N ASN A 64 6.70 12.61 -11.00
CA ASN A 64 5.25 12.76 -11.00
C ASN A 64 4.66 12.91 -9.58
N LYS A 65 5.48 12.90 -8.54
CA LYS A 65 5.00 12.94 -7.15
C LYS A 65 4.08 14.13 -6.86
N THR A 66 4.34 15.28 -7.47
CA THR A 66 3.54 16.49 -7.27
C THR A 66 2.12 16.35 -7.83
N LEU A 67 1.96 15.63 -8.94
CA LEU A 67 0.66 15.40 -9.57
C LEU A 67 -0.14 14.30 -8.85
N ALA A 68 0.56 13.37 -8.20
CA ALA A 68 -0.03 12.21 -7.54
C ALA A 68 -0.20 12.37 -6.01
N CYS A 69 0.11 13.55 -5.44
CA CYS A 69 0.47 13.72 -4.04
C CYS A 69 -0.65 13.65 -3.00
N ASP A 70 -1.93 13.81 -3.35
CA ASP A 70 -2.97 13.94 -2.31
C ASP A 70 -3.50 12.58 -1.79
N GLY A 71 -2.77 11.51 -2.07
CA GLY A 71 -3.12 10.16 -1.65
C GLY A 71 -1.99 9.50 -0.86
N ALA A 72 -1.42 8.46 -1.42
CA ALA A 72 -0.46 7.58 -0.74
C ALA A 72 0.69 8.33 -0.04
N LEU A 73 1.34 9.29 -0.70
CA LEU A 73 2.45 10.04 -0.09
C LEU A 73 2.02 10.89 1.10
N ASN A 74 0.84 11.51 1.07
CA ASN A 74 0.34 12.25 2.21
C ASN A 74 0.10 11.34 3.41
N TYR A 75 -0.47 10.16 3.19
CA TYR A 75 -0.70 9.18 4.26
C TYR A 75 0.61 8.62 4.82
N ILE A 76 1.59 8.31 3.96
CA ILE A 76 2.93 7.87 4.39
C ILE A 76 3.59 8.94 5.25
N ASN A 77 3.63 10.18 4.78
CA ASN A 77 4.28 11.31 5.47
C ASN A 77 3.57 11.68 6.78
N ALA A 78 2.24 11.69 6.79
CA ALA A 78 1.48 11.93 8.01
C ALA A 78 1.75 10.85 9.06
N TYR A 79 1.81 9.58 8.66
CA TYR A 79 2.12 8.48 9.58
C TYR A 79 3.53 8.57 10.12
N ARG A 80 4.54 8.84 9.30
CA ARG A 80 5.94 9.04 9.71
C ARG A 80 6.09 10.19 10.70
N THR A 81 5.35 11.27 10.48
CA THR A 81 5.35 12.41 11.40
C THR A 81 4.74 12.07 12.75
N ALA A 82 3.66 11.29 12.75
CA ALA A 82 2.92 10.95 13.98
C ALA A 82 3.56 9.81 14.78
N VAL A 83 4.27 8.90 14.11
CA VAL A 83 4.78 7.66 14.72
C VAL A 83 6.27 7.51 14.45
N PRO A 84 7.13 7.91 15.38
CA PRO A 84 8.58 7.76 15.24
C PRO A 84 8.98 6.30 15.02
N VAL A 85 10.00 6.09 14.21
CA VAL A 85 10.58 4.75 13.98
C VAL A 85 11.62 4.42 15.04
N PRO A 86 11.77 3.13 15.43
CA PRO A 86 12.91 2.67 16.21
C PRO A 86 14.23 2.92 15.47
N ALA A 87 15.29 3.24 16.18
CA ALA A 87 16.60 3.55 15.59
C ALA A 87 17.20 2.41 14.72
N SER A 88 16.75 1.17 14.93
CA SER A 88 17.19 -0.01 14.19
C SER A 88 16.31 -0.36 12.99
N ALA A 89 15.26 0.42 12.72
CA ALA A 89 14.31 0.15 11.65
C ALA A 89 14.48 1.14 10.49
N CYS A 90 14.02 0.72 9.30
CA CYS A 90 13.84 1.65 8.18
C CYS A 90 12.67 2.62 8.47
N GLU A 91 12.47 3.61 7.58
CA GLU A 91 11.28 4.46 7.63
C GLU A 91 10.00 3.66 7.37
N TRP A 92 8.87 4.14 7.91
CA TRP A 92 7.56 3.61 7.59
C TRP A 92 7.30 3.67 6.09
N PHE A 93 6.79 2.58 5.51
CA PHE A 93 6.49 2.49 4.09
C PHE A 93 5.13 1.82 3.84
N LEU A 94 4.57 2.10 2.68
CA LEU A 94 3.37 1.40 2.20
C LEU A 94 3.76 0.02 1.68
N PRO A 95 3.13 -1.07 2.17
CA PRO A 95 3.49 -2.42 1.76
C PRO A 95 3.30 -2.66 0.27
N SER A 96 4.10 -3.55 -0.27
CA SER A 96 3.90 -4.12 -1.59
C SER A 96 2.70 -5.08 -1.59
N LEU A 97 2.24 -5.43 -2.79
CA LEU A 97 1.16 -6.40 -2.94
C LEU A 97 1.52 -7.77 -2.35
N ARG A 98 2.80 -8.17 -2.46
CA ARG A 98 3.28 -9.43 -1.87
C ARG A 98 3.22 -9.39 -0.34
N GLU A 99 3.66 -8.30 0.28
CA GLU A 99 3.62 -8.15 1.73
C GLU A 99 2.18 -8.17 2.26
N LEU A 100 1.24 -7.58 1.53
CA LEU A 100 -0.18 -7.67 1.87
C LEU A 100 -0.74 -9.09 1.70
N ALA A 101 -0.32 -9.81 0.66
CA ALA A 101 -0.75 -11.19 0.44
C ALA A 101 -0.23 -12.13 1.54
N ASP A 102 1.02 -11.94 1.97
CA ASP A 102 1.61 -12.71 3.08
C ASP A 102 0.91 -12.41 4.41
N LEU A 103 0.39 -11.18 4.58
CA LEU A 103 -0.35 -10.78 5.77
C LEU A 103 -1.68 -11.54 5.93
N VAL A 104 -2.33 -11.93 4.84
CA VAL A 104 -3.62 -12.65 4.88
C VAL A 104 -3.53 -13.94 5.69
N ASP A 105 -2.45 -14.69 5.53
CA ASP A 105 -2.27 -15.98 6.21
C ASP A 105 -2.09 -15.85 7.72
N VAL A 106 -1.69 -14.67 8.18
CA VAL A 106 -1.36 -14.41 9.59
C VAL A 106 -2.22 -13.31 10.23
N VAL A 107 -3.24 -12.82 9.51
CA VAL A 107 -4.04 -11.67 9.92
C VAL A 107 -4.64 -11.83 11.32
N SER A 108 -5.15 -13.00 11.66
CA SER A 108 -5.73 -13.27 12.99
C SER A 108 -4.68 -13.16 14.10
N THR A 109 -3.48 -13.73 13.87
CA THR A 109 -2.38 -13.62 14.83
C THR A 109 -1.91 -12.19 14.98
N VAL A 110 -1.83 -11.47 13.86
CA VAL A 110 -1.44 -10.05 13.84
C VAL A 110 -2.46 -9.20 14.60
N ASN A 111 -3.75 -9.38 14.36
CA ASN A 111 -4.81 -8.68 15.08
C ASN A 111 -4.74 -8.90 16.59
N THR A 112 -4.52 -10.14 17.04
CA THR A 112 -4.31 -10.43 18.45
C THR A 112 -3.16 -9.62 19.05
N LYS A 113 -2.05 -9.49 18.34
CA LYS A 113 -0.89 -8.70 18.79
C LYS A 113 -1.13 -7.21 18.76
N ILE A 114 -1.81 -6.72 17.72
CA ILE A 114 -2.18 -5.30 17.58
C ILE A 114 -3.14 -4.90 18.72
N ALA A 115 -4.18 -5.70 18.98
CA ALA A 115 -5.14 -5.45 20.07
C ALA A 115 -4.43 -5.45 21.44
N ALA A 116 -3.54 -6.41 21.69
CA ALA A 116 -2.76 -6.45 22.92
C ALA A 116 -1.82 -5.22 23.10
N ALA A 117 -1.42 -4.59 22.01
CA ALA A 117 -0.64 -3.35 22.00
C ALA A 117 -1.49 -2.08 22.01
N GLY A 118 -2.83 -2.20 22.09
CA GLY A 118 -3.76 -1.07 22.08
C GLY A 118 -3.93 -0.42 20.71
N GLY A 119 -3.61 -1.12 19.65
CA GLY A 119 -3.75 -0.66 18.27
C GLY A 119 -5.11 -1.00 17.65
N GLU A 120 -5.33 -0.50 16.45
CA GLU A 120 -6.51 -0.74 15.63
C GLU A 120 -6.31 -2.03 14.81
N GLU A 121 -7.17 -3.01 15.02
CA GLU A 121 -7.13 -4.26 14.28
C GLU A 121 -7.29 -4.04 12.77
N LEU A 122 -6.70 -4.94 12.00
CA LEU A 122 -6.95 -5.01 10.56
C LEU A 122 -8.41 -5.43 10.35
N ILE A 123 -9.13 -4.67 9.54
CA ILE A 123 -10.57 -4.90 9.36
C ILE A 123 -10.79 -6.15 8.53
N GLU A 124 -11.43 -7.14 9.12
CA GLU A 124 -11.81 -8.40 8.47
C GLU A 124 -13.24 -8.37 7.89
N ASN A 125 -14.05 -7.36 8.21
CA ASN A 125 -15.51 -7.38 8.00
C ASN A 125 -16.02 -6.83 6.66
N GLY A 126 -15.21 -6.80 5.63
CA GLY A 126 -15.65 -6.39 4.29
C GLY A 126 -15.82 -4.86 4.10
N GLY A 127 -16.20 -4.45 2.89
CA GLY A 127 -16.32 -3.05 2.52
C GLY A 127 -14.97 -2.37 2.20
N ASN A 128 -14.96 -1.05 2.11
CA ASN A 128 -13.74 -0.29 1.78
C ASN A 128 -12.68 -0.35 2.87
N GLY A 129 -13.07 -0.56 4.12
CA GLY A 129 -12.17 -0.69 5.26
C GLY A 129 -11.35 -1.97 5.29
N SER A 130 -11.71 -3.00 4.51
CA SER A 130 -10.94 -4.23 4.36
C SER A 130 -10.01 -4.23 3.15
N ARG A 131 -10.01 -3.17 2.35
CA ARG A 131 -9.21 -3.02 1.15
C ARG A 131 -8.00 -2.14 1.46
N TYR A 132 -6.83 -2.74 1.37
CA TYR A 132 -5.57 -2.08 1.66
C TYR A 132 -4.85 -1.73 0.36
N TRP A 133 -4.43 -0.48 0.23
CA TRP A 133 -3.61 -0.04 -0.88
C TRP A 133 -2.23 -0.69 -0.79
N SER A 134 -1.76 -1.22 -1.92
CA SER A 134 -0.36 -1.60 -2.07
C SER A 134 0.46 -0.46 -2.68
N SER A 135 1.75 -0.53 -2.52
CA SER A 135 2.69 0.38 -3.20
C SER A 135 2.93 0.04 -4.67
N ASN A 136 2.22 -0.96 -5.21
CA ASN A 136 2.40 -1.40 -6.59
C ASN A 136 1.39 -0.78 -7.53
N GLU A 137 1.87 -0.10 -8.55
CA GLU A 137 1.09 0.34 -9.70
C GLU A 137 0.99 -0.77 -10.73
N ARG A 138 -0.11 -0.81 -11.47
CA ARG A 138 -0.28 -1.78 -12.54
C ARG A 138 0.50 -1.35 -13.78
N PRO A 139 1.45 -2.14 -14.26
CA PRO A 139 2.19 -1.84 -15.47
C PRO A 139 1.27 -1.69 -16.69
N GLY A 140 1.61 -0.74 -17.55
CA GLY A 140 0.84 -0.48 -18.77
C GLY A 140 -0.52 0.19 -18.58
N ASN A 141 -0.90 0.51 -17.33
CA ASN A 141 -2.16 1.22 -17.06
C ASN A 141 -2.00 2.22 -15.92
N SER A 142 -1.80 3.49 -16.26
CA SER A 142 -1.64 4.59 -15.29
C SER A 142 -2.87 4.89 -14.44
N TYR A 143 -4.03 4.37 -14.83
CA TYR A 143 -5.27 4.67 -14.11
C TYR A 143 -5.51 3.81 -12.88
N VAL A 144 -4.81 2.68 -12.73
CA VAL A 144 -5.10 1.69 -11.70
C VAL A 144 -3.89 1.38 -10.82
N VAL A 145 -4.19 0.98 -9.59
CA VAL A 145 -3.23 0.55 -8.57
C VAL A 145 -3.77 -0.74 -7.96
N TYR A 146 -2.89 -1.56 -7.42
CA TYR A 146 -3.31 -2.77 -6.74
C TYR A 146 -3.81 -2.50 -5.32
N GLN A 147 -4.91 -3.15 -5.00
CA GLN A 147 -5.42 -3.29 -3.63
C GLN A 147 -5.51 -4.76 -3.25
N HIS A 148 -5.35 -5.03 -1.98
CA HIS A 148 -5.57 -6.35 -1.41
C HIS A 148 -6.73 -6.30 -0.40
N ASN A 149 -7.67 -7.24 -0.53
CA ASN A 149 -8.75 -7.42 0.44
C ASN A 149 -8.34 -8.49 1.45
N LEU A 150 -8.11 -8.09 2.70
CA LEU A 150 -7.64 -9.00 3.74
C LEU A 150 -8.71 -10.00 4.23
N VAL A 151 -9.99 -9.78 3.90
CA VAL A 151 -11.08 -10.72 4.23
C VAL A 151 -11.16 -11.85 3.23
N SER A 152 -11.19 -11.50 1.94
CA SER A 152 -11.39 -12.49 0.88
C SER A 152 -10.07 -13.05 0.33
N GLY A 153 -8.93 -12.45 0.67
CA GLY A 153 -7.66 -12.75 0.03
C GLY A 153 -7.56 -12.25 -1.42
N GLY A 154 -8.59 -11.51 -1.90
CA GLY A 154 -8.68 -11.09 -3.28
C GLY A 154 -7.83 -9.87 -3.61
N ILE A 155 -7.21 -9.90 -4.77
CA ILE A 155 -6.48 -8.76 -5.36
C ILE A 155 -7.41 -8.05 -6.32
N SER A 156 -7.42 -6.72 -6.28
CA SER A 156 -8.18 -5.89 -7.20
C SER A 156 -7.31 -4.76 -7.77
N THR A 157 -7.74 -4.22 -8.91
CA THR A 157 -7.05 -3.13 -9.62
C THR A 157 -8.00 -1.95 -9.81
N PRO A 158 -8.37 -1.26 -8.73
CA PRO A 158 -9.26 -0.12 -8.83
C PRO A 158 -8.59 1.10 -9.44
N TYR A 159 -9.41 2.04 -9.89
CA TYR A 159 -8.92 3.36 -10.31
C TYR A 159 -8.30 4.09 -9.11
N ARG A 160 -7.10 4.66 -9.30
CA ARG A 160 -6.37 5.35 -8.25
C ARG A 160 -7.03 6.63 -7.77
N SER A 161 -7.72 7.34 -8.66
CA SER A 161 -8.31 8.66 -8.41
C SER A 161 -9.83 8.68 -8.34
N ALA A 162 -10.50 7.53 -8.41
CA ALA A 162 -11.96 7.52 -8.40
C ALA A 162 -12.51 7.64 -6.99
N GLY A 163 -13.40 8.58 -6.76
CA GLY A 163 -14.08 8.75 -5.48
C GLY A 163 -14.94 7.56 -5.03
N SER A 164 -15.21 6.60 -5.92
CA SER A 164 -15.91 5.35 -5.62
C SER A 164 -14.98 4.23 -5.15
N THR A 165 -13.67 4.40 -5.30
CA THR A 165 -12.69 3.37 -4.98
C THR A 165 -11.74 3.93 -3.94
N ALA A 166 -12.09 3.76 -2.70
CA ALA A 166 -11.27 4.15 -1.57
C ALA A 166 -10.70 2.89 -0.89
N GLY A 167 -9.58 3.04 -0.23
CA GLY A 167 -8.93 1.98 0.53
C GLY A 167 -8.13 2.56 1.69
N VAL A 168 -7.64 1.67 2.52
CA VAL A 168 -6.91 1.98 3.74
C VAL A 168 -5.41 1.99 3.46
N PHE A 169 -4.69 2.89 4.10
CA PHE A 169 -3.23 2.93 4.12
C PHE A 169 -2.72 2.38 5.46
N ARG A 170 -2.11 1.22 5.44
CA ARG A 170 -1.49 0.59 6.61
C ARG A 170 0.00 0.44 6.38
N MET A 171 0.79 1.08 7.22
CA MET A 171 2.24 1.11 7.04
C MET A 171 2.93 -0.14 7.59
N MET A 172 4.11 -0.44 7.06
CA MET A 172 5.01 -1.48 7.54
C MET A 172 6.38 -0.92 7.85
N LEU A 173 7.16 -1.66 8.65
CA LEU A 173 8.57 -1.43 8.94
C LEU A 173 9.36 -2.68 8.59
N ALA A 174 10.62 -2.50 8.20
CA ALA A 174 11.64 -3.54 8.16
C ALA A 174 12.77 -3.24 9.17
N PHE A 175 13.41 -4.27 9.67
CA PHE A 175 14.51 -4.24 10.63
C PHE A 175 15.77 -4.84 10.03
#